data_58981e3437c6915ec8df97c6969d83c4
#
_entry.id   58981e3437c6915ec8df97c6969d83c4
#
_cell.length_a   1.000
_cell.length_b   1.000
_cell.length_c   1.000
_cell.angle_alpha   90.00
_cell.angle_beta   90.00
_cell.angle_gamma   90.00
#
_symmetry.space_group_name_H-M   'P 1'
#
loop_
_entity.id
_entity.type
_entity.pdbx_description
1 polymer ?
#
loop_
_entity_poly.entity_id
_entity_poly.type
_entity_poly.pdbx_seq_one_letter_code
_entity_poly.pdbx_strand_id
1 'polypeptide(L)'
;METMINLMDHELHGRTLGWRPNDIVVGRFTDNINNYQLGVLEAIRFTTVRLKDSLTRMGDADTYDPDLEKALHLFMNRATSFYFPSAESCYQEAVDHLKAFVEKLKTGKRSFYYRKDNLVALINNYKDLLGNVNRSLIDGNVGWWNSDDYFYYAKGVAHAYYEILRVVRVGYQTQLASTLYGLDIMDEILHELRRVEEMSPWIILNGDLDGWIANHRANLNAPLSEVVHLMVVVSQL
;
A
#
# COMPACT_ATOMS: atom_id res chain seq x y z
N MET A 1 -1.03 -9.08 8.23
CA MET A 1 -2.44 -9.30 7.86
C MET A 1 -3.40 -8.51 8.73
N GLU A 2 -3.32 -8.59 10.07
CA GLU A 2 -4.13 -7.73 10.94
C GLU A 2 -3.98 -6.23 10.62
N THR A 3 -2.77 -5.79 10.26
CA THR A 3 -2.52 -4.42 9.77
C THR A 3 -3.35 -4.07 8.54
N MET A 4 -3.44 -4.96 7.56
CA MET A 4 -4.24 -4.74 6.34
C MET A 4 -5.75 -4.68 6.65
N ILE A 5 -6.20 -5.56 7.55
CA ILE A 5 -7.57 -5.55 8.08
C ILE A 5 -7.87 -4.20 8.72
N ASN A 6 -6.99 -3.74 9.63
CA ASN A 6 -7.17 -2.47 10.33
C ASN A 6 -7.14 -1.26 9.39
N LEU A 7 -6.23 -1.26 8.40
CA LEU A 7 -6.18 -0.21 7.38
C LEU A 7 -7.49 -0.14 6.60
N MET A 8 -7.98 -1.28 6.11
CA MET A 8 -9.22 -1.29 5.33
C MET A 8 -10.45 -0.98 6.17
N ASP A 9 -10.56 -1.55 7.38
CA ASP A 9 -11.63 -1.22 8.34
C ASP A 9 -11.64 0.28 8.67
N HIS A 10 -10.46 0.91 8.82
CA HIS A 10 -10.38 2.36 9.03
C HIS A 10 -10.92 3.15 7.84
N GLU A 11 -10.56 2.77 6.62
CA GLU A 11 -11.05 3.47 5.42
C GLU A 11 -12.55 3.25 5.18
N LEU A 12 -13.09 2.09 5.56
CA LEU A 12 -14.52 1.78 5.43
C LEU A 12 -15.39 2.41 6.52
N HIS A 13 -14.92 2.39 7.78
CA HIS A 13 -15.75 2.69 8.96
C HIS A 13 -15.16 3.73 9.92
N GLY A 14 -13.83 3.90 9.93
CA GLY A 14 -13.14 4.82 10.84
C GLY A 14 -13.20 6.27 10.41
N ARG A 15 -13.46 6.54 9.13
CA ARG A 15 -13.57 7.90 8.60
C ARG A 15 -15.00 8.41 8.65
N THR A 16 -15.15 9.71 8.87
CA THR A 16 -16.44 10.40 8.69
C THR A 16 -16.88 10.23 7.23
N LEU A 17 -18.01 9.60 6.96
CA LEU A 17 -18.57 9.26 5.64
C LEU A 17 -17.94 8.02 4.96
N GLY A 18 -17.09 7.23 5.62
CA GLY A 18 -16.61 5.95 5.14
C GLY A 18 -15.84 5.97 3.81
N TRP A 19 -16.15 5.03 2.93
CA TRP A 19 -15.53 4.91 1.61
C TRP A 19 -16.05 5.96 0.62
N ARG A 20 -15.16 6.80 0.10
CA ARG A 20 -15.49 7.98 -0.71
C ARG A 20 -15.35 7.83 -2.22
N PRO A 21 -14.51 6.94 -2.77
CA PRO A 21 -14.28 6.88 -4.22
C PRO A 21 -15.53 6.58 -5.04
N ASN A 22 -16.60 6.02 -4.44
CA ASN A 22 -17.88 5.77 -5.09
C ASN A 22 -18.97 6.79 -4.74
N ASP A 23 -18.67 7.82 -3.94
CA ASP A 23 -19.63 8.84 -3.55
C ASP A 23 -19.89 9.80 -4.72
N ILE A 24 -21.17 9.88 -5.14
CA ILE A 24 -21.59 10.67 -6.31
C ILE A 24 -21.74 12.17 -5.93
N VAL A 25 -22.06 12.47 -4.68
CA VAL A 25 -22.44 13.83 -4.26
C VAL A 25 -21.30 14.53 -3.53
N VAL A 26 -20.75 13.92 -2.49
CA VAL A 26 -19.73 14.52 -1.62
C VAL A 26 -18.33 14.26 -2.16
N GLY A 27 -18.10 13.12 -2.79
CA GLY A 27 -16.80 12.71 -3.35
C GLY A 27 -16.22 13.70 -4.36
N ARG A 28 -17.08 14.50 -4.99
CA ARG A 28 -16.68 15.53 -5.95
C ARG A 28 -16.06 16.79 -5.31
N PHE A 29 -16.27 16.99 -4.00
CA PHE A 29 -15.72 18.12 -3.23
C PHE A 29 -14.59 17.70 -2.28
N THR A 30 -14.25 16.42 -2.21
CA THR A 30 -13.26 15.84 -1.28
C THR A 30 -12.38 14.80 -1.97
N ASP A 31 -11.94 15.10 -3.19
CA ASP A 31 -11.09 14.22 -4.02
C ASP A 31 -9.78 13.80 -3.35
N ASN A 32 -9.19 14.63 -2.52
CA ASN A 32 -8.01 14.32 -1.74
C ASN A 32 -8.15 13.03 -0.92
N ILE A 33 -9.28 12.86 -0.22
CA ILE A 33 -9.55 11.65 0.58
C ILE A 33 -9.80 10.45 -0.34
N ASN A 34 -10.51 10.66 -1.45
CA ASN A 34 -10.77 9.61 -2.43
C ASN A 34 -9.46 9.02 -2.98
N ASN A 35 -8.55 9.88 -3.42
CA ASN A 35 -7.28 9.47 -3.97
C ASN A 35 -6.38 8.81 -2.90
N TYR A 36 -6.39 9.31 -1.67
CA TYR A 36 -5.70 8.67 -0.56
C TYR A 36 -6.23 7.23 -0.31
N GLN A 37 -7.55 7.04 -0.27
CA GLN A 37 -8.19 5.74 -0.09
C GLN A 37 -7.87 4.78 -1.24
N LEU A 38 -7.84 5.28 -2.48
CA LEU A 38 -7.40 4.50 -3.65
C LEU A 38 -5.95 4.05 -3.51
N GLY A 39 -5.06 4.89 -3.01
CA GLY A 39 -3.67 4.53 -2.72
C GLY A 39 -3.55 3.44 -1.67
N VAL A 40 -4.28 3.54 -0.56
CA VAL A 40 -4.33 2.51 0.49
C VAL A 40 -4.84 1.18 -0.07
N LEU A 41 -5.94 1.21 -0.84
CA LEU A 41 -6.51 0.02 -1.48
C LEU A 41 -5.51 -0.65 -2.40
N GLU A 42 -4.78 0.12 -3.21
CA GLU A 42 -3.82 -0.45 -4.16
C GLU A 42 -2.66 -1.14 -3.44
N ALA A 43 -2.13 -0.55 -2.37
CA ALA A 43 -1.12 -1.19 -1.53
C ALA A 43 -1.63 -2.50 -0.89
N ILE A 44 -2.90 -2.53 -0.45
CA ILE A 44 -3.55 -3.75 0.07
C ILE A 44 -3.68 -4.81 -1.02
N ARG A 45 -4.07 -4.45 -2.24
CA ARG A 45 -4.16 -5.35 -3.40
C ARG A 45 -2.82 -6.03 -3.68
N PHE A 46 -1.76 -5.24 -3.81
CA PHE A 46 -0.40 -5.73 -4.06
C PHE A 46 0.08 -6.66 -2.94
N THR A 47 -0.22 -6.33 -1.68
CA THR A 47 0.12 -7.18 -0.54
C THR A 47 -0.67 -8.49 -0.55
N THR A 48 -1.98 -8.44 -0.86
CA THR A 48 -2.84 -9.63 -0.90
C THR A 48 -2.39 -10.61 -1.99
N VAL A 49 -1.92 -10.11 -3.14
CA VAL A 49 -1.30 -10.96 -4.18
C VAL A 49 -0.14 -11.76 -3.60
N ARG A 50 0.79 -11.10 -2.88
CA ARG A 50 1.94 -11.79 -2.29
C ARG A 50 1.57 -12.75 -1.16
N LEU A 51 0.58 -12.40 -0.35
CA LEU A 51 0.04 -13.30 0.66
C LEU A 51 -0.49 -14.59 0.00
N LYS A 52 -1.31 -14.46 -1.02
CA LYS A 52 -1.88 -15.60 -1.73
C LYS A 52 -0.81 -16.44 -2.45
N ASP A 53 0.11 -15.80 -3.17
CA ASP A 53 0.99 -16.51 -4.11
C ASP A 53 2.24 -17.13 -3.45
N SER A 54 2.79 -16.50 -2.40
CA SER A 54 4.09 -16.92 -1.87
C SER A 54 4.19 -17.00 -0.34
N LEU A 55 3.69 -16.00 0.38
CA LEU A 55 3.94 -15.85 1.82
C LEU A 55 3.25 -16.92 2.67
N THR A 56 2.19 -17.53 2.16
CA THR A 56 1.38 -18.54 2.88
C THR A 56 1.40 -19.91 2.21
N ARG A 57 2.27 -20.10 1.23
CA ARG A 57 2.46 -21.38 0.51
C ARG A 57 3.86 -21.95 0.76
N MET A 58 3.94 -23.26 0.99
CA MET A 58 5.22 -23.94 1.16
C MET A 58 6.02 -24.02 -0.15
N GLY A 59 5.34 -24.01 -1.28
CA GLY A 59 5.91 -24.06 -2.63
C GLY A 59 4.83 -24.10 -3.69
N ASP A 60 5.20 -24.23 -4.95
CA ASP A 60 4.28 -24.18 -6.09
C ASP A 60 3.24 -25.32 -6.10
N ALA A 61 3.57 -26.46 -5.48
CA ALA A 61 2.64 -27.58 -5.35
C ALA A 61 1.55 -27.37 -4.28
N ASP A 62 1.72 -26.39 -3.38
CA ASP A 62 0.71 -26.07 -2.36
C ASP A 62 -0.47 -25.33 -2.99
N THR A 63 -1.68 -25.65 -2.56
CA THR A 63 -2.90 -25.03 -3.06
C THR A 63 -3.09 -23.63 -2.46
N TYR A 64 -3.66 -22.73 -3.24
CA TYR A 64 -4.12 -21.43 -2.75
C TYR A 64 -5.16 -21.61 -1.63
N ASP A 65 -5.09 -20.74 -0.64
CA ASP A 65 -6.17 -20.71 0.37
C ASP A 65 -7.40 -19.99 -0.24
N PRO A 66 -8.59 -20.61 -0.17
CA PRO A 66 -9.78 -20.05 -0.78
C PRO A 66 -10.20 -18.69 -0.18
N ASP A 67 -9.91 -18.42 1.11
CA ASP A 67 -10.21 -17.11 1.69
C ASP A 67 -9.28 -16.02 1.15
N LEU A 68 -7.98 -16.30 0.93
CA LEU A 68 -7.08 -15.33 0.32
C LEU A 68 -7.40 -15.10 -1.16
N GLU A 69 -7.79 -16.13 -1.87
CA GLU A 69 -8.21 -16.03 -3.27
C GLU A 69 -9.48 -15.18 -3.40
N LYS A 70 -10.45 -15.44 -2.53
CA LYS A 70 -11.72 -14.67 -2.49
C LYS A 70 -11.48 -13.23 -2.06
N ALA A 71 -10.67 -13.00 -1.01
CA ALA A 71 -10.31 -11.65 -0.57
C ALA A 71 -9.67 -10.84 -1.70
N LEU A 72 -8.68 -11.44 -2.41
CA LEU A 72 -8.05 -10.78 -3.55
C LEU A 72 -9.05 -10.43 -4.64
N HIS A 73 -9.92 -11.39 -5.02
CA HIS A 73 -10.95 -11.16 -6.04
C HIS A 73 -11.86 -9.99 -5.67
N LEU A 74 -12.28 -9.92 -4.40
CA LEU A 74 -13.16 -8.86 -3.90
C LEU A 74 -12.44 -7.50 -3.86
N PHE A 75 -11.18 -7.45 -3.44
CA PHE A 75 -10.39 -6.21 -3.50
C PHE A 75 -10.16 -5.70 -4.93
N MET A 76 -10.14 -6.59 -5.94
CA MET A 76 -10.02 -6.19 -7.35
C MET A 76 -11.28 -5.56 -7.94
N ASN A 77 -12.42 -5.57 -7.22
CA ASN A 77 -13.61 -4.88 -7.66
C ASN A 77 -13.36 -3.38 -7.85
N ARG A 78 -14.15 -2.77 -8.74
CA ARG A 78 -14.03 -1.36 -9.09
C ARG A 78 -14.34 -0.47 -7.89
N ALA A 79 -13.38 0.36 -7.49
CA ALA A 79 -13.46 1.23 -6.31
C ALA A 79 -14.58 2.27 -6.37
N THR A 80 -15.02 2.62 -7.57
CA THR A 80 -16.10 3.59 -7.83
C THR A 80 -17.47 2.93 -8.03
N SER A 81 -17.61 1.62 -7.74
CA SER A 81 -18.89 0.94 -7.88
C SER A 81 -19.86 1.36 -6.79
N PHE A 82 -20.95 2.00 -7.20
CA PHE A 82 -22.02 2.48 -6.30
C PHE A 82 -23.17 1.48 -6.17
N TYR A 83 -23.47 0.74 -7.25
CA TYR A 83 -24.57 -0.25 -7.28
C TYR A 83 -24.15 -1.61 -6.74
N PHE A 84 -25.12 -2.46 -6.43
CA PHE A 84 -24.89 -3.80 -5.91
C PHE A 84 -24.19 -4.73 -6.91
N PRO A 85 -23.07 -5.40 -6.51
CA PRO A 85 -22.41 -5.17 -5.22
C PRO A 85 -21.65 -3.84 -5.20
N SER A 86 -21.83 -3.06 -4.13
CA SER A 86 -21.08 -1.81 -3.96
C SER A 86 -19.62 -2.09 -3.61
N ALA A 87 -18.75 -1.09 -3.82
CA ALA A 87 -17.35 -1.21 -3.46
C ALA A 87 -17.17 -1.54 -1.96
N GLU A 88 -17.92 -0.84 -1.09
CA GLU A 88 -17.86 -1.07 0.36
C GLU A 88 -18.26 -2.50 0.74
N SER A 89 -19.34 -3.03 0.15
CA SER A 89 -19.78 -4.39 0.47
C SER A 89 -18.75 -5.43 0.02
N CYS A 90 -18.12 -5.23 -1.14
CA CYS A 90 -17.05 -6.10 -1.62
C CYS A 90 -15.81 -6.04 -0.73
N TYR A 91 -15.40 -4.84 -0.32
CA TYR A 91 -14.22 -4.68 0.51
C TYR A 91 -14.45 -5.14 1.95
N GLN A 92 -15.67 -4.98 2.48
CA GLN A 92 -16.03 -5.55 3.76
C GLN A 92 -15.98 -7.09 3.72
N GLU A 93 -16.55 -7.71 2.70
CA GLU A 93 -16.48 -9.17 2.51
C GLU A 93 -15.02 -9.64 2.35
N ALA A 94 -14.18 -8.86 1.65
CA ALA A 94 -12.74 -9.15 1.54
C ALA A 94 -12.04 -9.13 2.91
N VAL A 95 -12.35 -8.14 3.75
CA VAL A 95 -11.84 -8.04 5.12
C VAL A 95 -12.28 -9.25 5.96
N ASP A 96 -13.51 -9.69 5.81
CA ASP A 96 -14.04 -10.86 6.55
C ASP A 96 -13.33 -12.16 6.12
N HIS A 97 -13.02 -12.32 4.84
CA HIS A 97 -12.17 -13.43 4.37
C HIS A 97 -10.73 -13.33 4.89
N LEU A 98 -10.14 -12.15 4.98
CA LEU A 98 -8.83 -11.98 5.63
C LEU A 98 -8.89 -12.36 7.12
N LYS A 99 -9.95 -11.98 7.85
CA LYS A 99 -10.18 -12.38 9.25
C LYS A 99 -10.26 -13.89 9.38
N ALA A 100 -11.04 -14.55 8.49
CA ALA A 100 -11.16 -16.01 8.46
C ALA A 100 -9.79 -16.69 8.23
N PHE A 101 -8.96 -16.13 7.33
CA PHE A 101 -7.63 -16.66 7.10
C PHE A 101 -6.70 -16.45 8.32
N VAL A 102 -6.77 -15.32 9.01
CA VAL A 102 -6.03 -15.07 10.27
C VAL A 102 -6.37 -16.12 11.32
N GLU A 103 -7.63 -16.52 11.45
CA GLU A 103 -8.03 -17.60 12.36
C GLU A 103 -7.46 -18.97 11.95
N LYS A 104 -7.30 -19.23 10.65
CA LYS A 104 -6.59 -20.44 10.18
C LYS A 104 -5.10 -20.42 10.58
N LEU A 105 -4.45 -19.25 10.53
CA LEU A 105 -3.07 -19.11 11.03
C LEU A 105 -2.97 -19.33 12.53
N LYS A 106 -3.87 -18.73 13.32
CA LYS A 106 -3.90 -18.87 14.79
C LYS A 106 -4.14 -20.31 15.23
N THR A 107 -4.97 -21.05 14.49
CA THR A 107 -5.30 -22.44 14.78
C THR A 107 -4.30 -23.46 14.16
N GLY A 108 -3.26 -23.00 13.48
CA GLY A 108 -2.27 -23.86 12.85
C GLY A 108 -2.76 -24.63 11.60
N LYS A 109 -3.95 -24.32 11.09
CA LYS A 109 -4.46 -24.92 9.83
C LYS A 109 -3.73 -24.40 8.59
N ARG A 110 -3.15 -23.23 8.69
CA ARG A 110 -2.28 -22.61 7.69
C ARG A 110 -1.05 -22.03 8.38
N SER A 111 0.01 -21.76 7.60
CA SER A 111 1.27 -21.21 8.10
C SER A 111 1.70 -20.01 7.28
N PHE A 112 2.46 -19.13 7.89
CA PHE A 112 3.16 -18.05 7.22
C PHE A 112 4.64 -18.42 7.11
N TYR A 113 5.22 -18.29 5.92
CA TYR A 113 6.58 -18.74 5.65
C TYR A 113 7.54 -17.56 5.56
N TYR A 114 8.29 -17.33 6.64
CA TYR A 114 9.30 -16.28 6.76
C TYR A 114 10.60 -16.65 6.05
N ARG A 115 10.53 -16.88 4.73
CA ARG A 115 11.69 -17.21 3.88
C ARG A 115 12.25 -15.94 3.26
N LYS A 116 13.58 -15.91 3.02
CA LYS A 116 14.26 -14.76 2.42
C LYS A 116 13.72 -14.44 1.01
N ASP A 117 13.49 -15.47 0.19
CA ASP A 117 12.89 -15.31 -1.14
C ASP A 117 11.48 -14.70 -1.10
N ASN A 118 10.69 -15.02 -0.10
CA ASN A 118 9.37 -14.43 0.12
C ASN A 118 9.46 -12.93 0.47
N LEU A 119 10.45 -12.55 1.28
CA LEU A 119 10.71 -11.14 1.58
C LEU A 119 11.13 -10.39 0.31
N VAL A 120 12.07 -10.95 -0.46
CA VAL A 120 12.52 -10.35 -1.72
C VAL A 120 11.37 -10.19 -2.70
N ALA A 121 10.50 -11.21 -2.83
CA ALA A 121 9.32 -11.15 -3.69
C ALA A 121 8.33 -10.05 -3.25
N LEU A 122 8.13 -9.88 -1.93
CA LEU A 122 7.28 -8.83 -1.37
C LEU A 122 7.87 -7.44 -1.66
N ILE A 123 9.14 -7.24 -1.37
CA ILE A 123 9.84 -5.96 -1.60
C ILE A 123 9.85 -5.58 -3.08
N ASN A 124 10.11 -6.54 -3.99
CA ASN A 124 10.05 -6.27 -5.43
C ASN A 124 8.65 -5.83 -5.88
N ASN A 125 7.61 -6.48 -5.37
CA ASN A 125 6.23 -6.10 -5.67
C ASN A 125 5.91 -4.66 -5.20
N TYR A 126 6.39 -4.27 -4.01
CA TYR A 126 6.21 -2.92 -3.50
C TYR A 126 7.01 -1.87 -4.27
N LYS A 127 8.25 -2.21 -4.62
CA LYS A 127 9.10 -1.38 -5.49
C LYS A 127 8.44 -1.07 -6.82
N ASP A 128 7.78 -2.06 -7.43
CA ASP A 128 7.12 -1.89 -8.72
C ASP A 128 5.93 -0.90 -8.62
N LEU A 129 5.11 -1.00 -7.57
CA LEU A 129 4.04 -0.01 -7.33
C LEU A 129 4.62 1.38 -7.07
N LEU A 130 5.58 1.51 -6.15
CA LEU A 130 6.19 2.81 -5.84
C LEU A 130 6.91 3.42 -7.05
N GLY A 131 7.54 2.62 -7.91
CA GLY A 131 8.12 3.09 -9.15
C GLY A 131 7.09 3.66 -10.13
N ASN A 132 5.88 3.10 -10.16
CA ASN A 132 4.77 3.65 -10.92
C ASN A 132 4.25 4.96 -10.31
N VAL A 133 4.12 5.01 -8.99
CA VAL A 133 3.74 6.21 -8.23
C VAL A 133 4.74 7.33 -8.50
N ASN A 134 6.05 7.08 -8.39
CA ASN A 134 7.08 8.06 -8.64
C ASN A 134 7.01 8.64 -10.05
N ARG A 135 6.79 7.79 -11.07
CA ARG A 135 6.63 8.27 -12.45
C ARG A 135 5.45 9.22 -12.60
N SER A 136 4.32 8.94 -11.95
CA SER A 136 3.16 9.83 -12.00
C SER A 136 3.39 11.15 -11.25
N LEU A 137 4.21 11.17 -10.20
CA LEU A 137 4.56 12.40 -9.49
C LEU A 137 5.45 13.34 -10.31
N ILE A 138 6.31 12.81 -11.18
CA ILE A 138 7.22 13.62 -12.02
C ILE A 138 6.71 13.88 -13.44
N ASP A 139 5.55 13.32 -13.83
CA ASP A 139 4.99 13.56 -15.16
C ASP A 139 4.67 15.05 -15.34
N GLY A 140 5.39 15.70 -16.25
CA GLY A 140 5.23 17.12 -16.57
C GLY A 140 3.90 17.47 -17.27
N ASN A 141 3.17 16.47 -17.80
CA ASN A 141 1.88 16.67 -18.44
C ASN A 141 0.71 16.78 -17.47
N VAL A 142 0.96 16.60 -16.16
CA VAL A 142 -0.08 16.73 -15.12
C VAL A 142 -0.38 18.19 -14.86
N GLY A 143 -1.60 18.59 -15.18
CA GLY A 143 -2.08 19.95 -14.91
C GLY A 143 -2.24 20.23 -13.41
N TRP A 144 -2.29 21.51 -13.05
CA TRP A 144 -2.45 21.98 -11.67
C TRP A 144 -3.64 21.33 -10.93
N TRP A 145 -4.76 21.12 -11.64
CA TRP A 145 -6.01 20.58 -11.09
C TRP A 145 -5.97 19.10 -10.73
N ASN A 146 -4.99 18.34 -11.25
CA ASN A 146 -4.84 16.92 -10.97
C ASN A 146 -3.59 16.64 -10.12
N SER A 147 -2.88 17.66 -9.68
CA SER A 147 -1.63 17.51 -8.92
C SER A 147 -1.85 16.96 -7.52
N ASP A 148 -2.95 17.32 -6.90
CA ASP A 148 -3.41 16.85 -5.60
C ASP A 148 -3.84 15.38 -5.65
N ASP A 149 -4.48 14.94 -6.73
CA ASP A 149 -4.87 13.54 -6.93
C ASP A 149 -3.68 12.59 -6.81
N TYR A 150 -2.61 12.87 -7.56
CA TYR A 150 -1.38 12.06 -7.52
C TYR A 150 -0.66 12.16 -6.18
N PHE A 151 -0.66 13.34 -5.55
CA PHE A 151 -0.05 13.56 -4.25
C PHE A 151 -0.74 12.72 -3.18
N TYR A 152 -2.07 12.79 -3.07
CA TYR A 152 -2.80 12.05 -2.06
C TYR A 152 -2.84 10.54 -2.33
N TYR A 153 -2.89 10.12 -3.59
CA TYR A 153 -2.73 8.72 -3.96
C TYR A 153 -1.37 8.17 -3.48
N ALA A 154 -0.29 8.88 -3.77
CA ALA A 154 1.05 8.51 -3.32
C ALA A 154 1.16 8.44 -1.79
N LYS A 155 0.56 9.39 -1.07
CA LYS A 155 0.48 9.34 0.40
C LYS A 155 -0.28 8.13 0.92
N GLY A 156 -1.38 7.75 0.29
CA GLY A 156 -2.15 6.56 0.65
C GLY A 156 -1.33 5.27 0.49
N VAL A 157 -0.61 5.14 -0.62
CA VAL A 157 0.30 4.01 -0.86
C VAL A 157 1.42 3.99 0.19
N ALA A 158 2.07 5.13 0.43
CA ALA A 158 3.18 5.24 1.38
C ALA A 158 2.74 4.89 2.81
N HIS A 159 1.59 5.41 3.25
CA HIS A 159 1.02 5.10 4.56
C HIS A 159 0.78 3.59 4.73
N ALA A 160 0.09 2.98 3.79
CA ALA A 160 -0.20 1.55 3.86
C ALA A 160 1.10 0.72 3.89
N TYR A 161 2.09 1.07 3.07
CA TYR A 161 3.38 0.38 3.08
C TYR A 161 4.19 0.63 4.36
N TYR A 162 4.16 1.85 4.92
CA TYR A 162 4.78 2.11 6.21
C TYR A 162 4.22 1.18 7.30
N GLU A 163 2.91 1.13 7.43
CA GLU A 163 2.26 0.30 8.45
C GLU A 163 2.50 -1.21 8.24
N ILE A 164 2.50 -1.67 6.99
CA ILE A 164 2.75 -3.09 6.68
C ILE A 164 4.24 -3.44 6.88
N LEU A 165 5.16 -2.59 6.40
CA LEU A 165 6.61 -2.85 6.49
C LEU A 165 7.13 -2.79 7.93
N ARG A 166 6.52 -2.01 8.82
CA ARG A 166 6.82 -2.07 10.27
C ARG A 166 6.65 -3.49 10.83
N VAL A 167 5.57 -4.16 10.46
CA VAL A 167 5.31 -5.53 10.90
C VAL A 167 6.20 -6.54 10.17
N VAL A 168 6.43 -6.32 8.87
CA VAL A 168 7.37 -7.13 8.07
C VAL A 168 8.78 -7.07 8.64
N ARG A 169 9.26 -5.89 9.02
CA ARG A 169 10.58 -5.70 9.66
C ARG A 169 10.74 -6.56 10.92
N VAL A 170 9.70 -6.64 11.73
CA VAL A 170 9.71 -7.49 12.95
C VAL A 170 9.63 -8.98 12.57
N GLY A 171 8.71 -9.35 11.69
CA GLY A 171 8.52 -10.75 11.29
C GLY A 171 9.73 -11.35 10.56
N TYR A 172 10.45 -10.55 9.80
CA TYR A 172 11.64 -10.97 9.05
C TYR A 172 12.97 -10.57 9.72
N GLN A 173 12.94 -10.24 11.03
CA GLN A 173 14.12 -9.77 11.77
C GLN A 173 15.32 -10.72 11.62
N THR A 174 15.11 -12.03 11.69
CA THR A 174 16.18 -13.03 11.56
C THR A 174 16.80 -13.02 10.17
N GLN A 175 15.98 -12.94 9.13
CA GLN A 175 16.43 -12.91 7.72
C GLN A 175 17.17 -11.62 7.40
N LEU A 176 16.66 -10.48 7.88
CA LEU A 176 17.31 -9.18 7.72
C LEU A 176 18.64 -9.11 8.48
N ALA A 177 18.68 -9.60 9.72
CA ALA A 177 19.91 -9.63 10.52
C ALA A 177 20.98 -10.56 9.97
N SER A 178 20.60 -11.55 9.14
CA SER A 178 21.56 -12.46 8.50
C SER A 178 22.27 -11.84 7.28
N THR A 179 21.88 -10.63 6.88
CA THR A 179 22.46 -9.89 5.75
C THR A 179 23.18 -8.64 6.24
N LEU A 180 24.19 -8.23 5.48
CA LEU A 180 24.94 -7.01 5.80
C LEU A 180 24.01 -5.79 5.65
N TYR A 181 23.80 -5.04 6.73
CA TYR A 181 22.95 -3.83 6.78
C TYR A 181 21.46 -4.05 6.49
N GLY A 182 20.95 -5.28 6.47
CA GLY A 182 19.54 -5.53 6.10
C GLY A 182 18.55 -4.85 7.05
N LEU A 183 18.81 -4.83 8.36
CA LEU A 183 17.98 -4.12 9.33
C LEU A 183 18.07 -2.61 9.16
N ASP A 184 19.28 -2.08 8.98
CA ASP A 184 19.50 -0.64 8.84
C ASP A 184 18.82 -0.08 7.57
N ILE A 185 18.91 -0.82 6.47
CA ILE A 185 18.25 -0.44 5.21
C ILE A 185 16.72 -0.48 5.38
N MET A 186 16.19 -1.48 6.07
CA MET A 186 14.74 -1.54 6.33
C MET A 186 14.27 -0.41 7.24
N ASP A 187 15.08 -0.04 8.25
CA ASP A 187 14.79 1.09 9.14
C ASP A 187 14.83 2.43 8.37
N GLU A 188 15.74 2.57 7.40
CA GLU A 188 15.79 3.76 6.52
C GLU A 188 14.59 3.82 5.57
N ILE A 189 14.16 2.69 5.00
CA ILE A 189 12.91 2.62 4.22
C ILE A 189 11.72 3.12 5.06
N LEU A 190 11.61 2.68 6.30
CA LEU A 190 10.55 3.11 7.21
C LEU A 190 10.67 4.60 7.57
N HIS A 191 11.89 5.11 7.74
CA HIS A 191 12.14 6.52 7.99
C HIS A 191 11.66 7.39 6.82
N GLU A 192 12.04 7.05 5.59
CA GLU A 192 11.64 7.80 4.40
C GLU A 192 10.13 7.73 4.13
N LEU A 193 9.50 6.56 4.34
CA LEU A 193 8.03 6.45 4.24
C LEU A 193 7.32 7.32 5.28
N ARG A 194 7.85 7.41 6.51
CA ARG A 194 7.32 8.29 7.53
C ARG A 194 7.44 9.78 7.15
N ARG A 195 8.55 10.18 6.55
CA ARG A 195 8.70 11.54 6.02
C ARG A 195 7.59 11.90 5.01
N VAL A 196 7.19 10.95 4.16
CA VAL A 196 6.05 11.12 3.26
C VAL A 196 4.75 11.37 4.02
N GLU A 197 4.51 10.64 5.11
CA GLU A 197 3.32 10.83 5.95
C GLU A 197 3.27 12.22 6.62
N GLU A 198 4.42 12.71 7.07
CA GLU A 198 4.56 14.01 7.75
C GLU A 198 4.31 15.20 6.80
N MET A 199 4.45 15.01 5.48
CA MET A 199 4.17 16.05 4.50
C MET A 199 2.66 16.32 4.42
N SER A 200 2.20 17.43 4.98
CA SER A 200 0.78 17.82 5.01
C SER A 200 0.60 19.28 4.60
N PRO A 201 0.90 19.62 3.33
CA PRO A 201 0.71 20.99 2.85
C PRO A 201 -0.78 21.35 2.82
N TRP A 202 -1.10 22.60 3.16
CA TRP A 202 -2.46 23.12 3.18
C TRP A 202 -3.07 23.20 1.78
N ILE A 203 -2.23 23.49 0.78
CA ILE A 203 -2.58 23.54 -0.64
C ILE A 203 -1.45 22.85 -1.40
N ILE A 204 -1.81 21.94 -2.30
CA ILE A 204 -0.83 21.30 -3.19
C ILE A 204 -0.48 22.29 -4.31
N LEU A 205 0.76 22.75 -4.30
CA LEU A 205 1.31 23.62 -5.33
C LEU A 205 2.16 22.80 -6.29
N ASN A 206 2.05 23.09 -7.58
CA ASN A 206 2.78 22.45 -8.67
C ASN A 206 3.58 23.50 -9.44
N GLY A 207 4.52 24.15 -8.74
CA GLY A 207 5.43 25.11 -9.36
C GLY A 207 6.51 24.43 -10.20
N ASP A 208 7.19 25.21 -11.03
CA ASP A 208 8.38 24.75 -11.74
C ASP A 208 9.51 24.43 -10.76
N LEU A 209 10.36 23.46 -11.09
CA LEU A 209 11.48 23.02 -10.24
C LEU A 209 12.42 24.18 -9.86
N ASP A 210 12.61 25.14 -10.78
CA ASP A 210 13.45 26.33 -10.60
C ASP A 210 12.63 27.60 -10.26
N GLY A 211 11.32 27.44 -9.97
CA GLY A 211 10.37 28.52 -9.74
C GLY A 211 10.31 28.97 -8.28
N TRP A 212 9.66 30.11 -8.05
CA TRP A 212 9.39 30.66 -6.72
C TRP A 212 8.22 29.97 -5.98
N ILE A 213 7.46 29.14 -6.70
CA ILE A 213 6.30 28.42 -6.16
C ILE A 213 6.75 27.01 -5.80
N ALA A 214 6.41 26.55 -4.60
CA ALA A 214 6.73 25.20 -4.14
C ALA A 214 6.17 24.12 -5.09
N ASN A 215 6.95 23.07 -5.33
CA ASN A 215 6.51 21.88 -6.03
C ASN A 215 6.36 20.73 -5.02
N HIS A 216 5.16 20.57 -4.47
CA HIS A 216 4.89 19.55 -3.46
C HIS A 216 4.97 18.12 -4.02
N ARG A 217 4.67 17.92 -5.31
CA ARG A 217 4.83 16.62 -5.98
C ARG A 217 6.31 16.22 -6.06
N ALA A 218 7.17 17.13 -6.47
CA ALA A 218 8.61 16.89 -6.50
C ALA A 218 9.17 16.64 -5.11
N ASN A 219 8.70 17.39 -4.10
CA ASN A 219 9.12 17.19 -2.71
C ASN A 219 8.71 15.80 -2.19
N LEU A 220 7.51 15.32 -2.55
CA LEU A 220 7.04 13.98 -2.18
C LEU A 220 7.81 12.89 -2.94
N ASN A 221 8.17 13.16 -4.19
CA ASN A 221 8.92 12.21 -5.02
C ASN A 221 10.32 11.91 -4.47
N ALA A 222 10.97 12.86 -3.81
CA ALA A 222 12.33 12.68 -3.30
C ALA A 222 12.43 11.51 -2.30
N PRO A 223 11.70 11.48 -1.17
CA PRO A 223 11.75 10.36 -0.22
C PRO A 223 11.21 9.05 -0.85
N LEU A 224 10.21 9.09 -1.71
CA LEU A 224 9.73 7.89 -2.39
C LEU A 224 10.74 7.29 -3.36
N SER A 225 11.52 8.12 -4.05
CA SER A 225 12.62 7.66 -4.91
C SER A 225 13.72 6.99 -4.10
N GLU A 226 14.02 7.51 -2.91
CA GLU A 226 14.97 6.89 -1.99
C GLU A 226 14.44 5.53 -1.49
N VAL A 227 13.17 5.45 -1.12
CA VAL A 227 12.53 4.17 -0.75
C VAL A 227 12.68 3.14 -1.87
N VAL A 228 12.38 3.52 -3.13
CA VAL A 228 12.53 2.61 -4.28
C VAL A 228 13.98 2.16 -4.44
N HIS A 229 14.94 3.06 -4.29
CA HIS A 229 16.37 2.73 -4.35
C HIS A 229 16.78 1.74 -3.24
N LEU A 230 16.39 2.00 -2.01
CA LEU A 230 16.67 1.12 -0.88
C LEU A 230 15.99 -0.26 -1.04
N MET A 231 14.78 -0.32 -1.60
CA MET A 231 14.11 -1.57 -1.92
C MET A 231 14.86 -2.39 -2.99
N VAL A 232 15.51 -1.73 -3.96
CA VAL A 232 16.40 -2.43 -4.91
C VAL A 232 17.56 -3.08 -4.15
N VAL A 233 18.18 -2.37 -3.20
CA VAL A 233 19.27 -2.92 -2.40
C VAL A 233 18.80 -4.12 -1.58
N VAL A 234 17.66 -4.02 -0.87
CA VAL A 234 17.09 -5.16 -0.12
C VAL A 234 16.81 -6.37 -1.02
N SER A 235 16.37 -6.14 -2.26
CA SER A 235 16.06 -7.22 -3.18
C SER A 235 17.30 -7.96 -3.69
N GLN A 236 18.49 -7.42 -3.49
CA GLN A 236 19.78 -8.01 -3.89
C GLN A 236 20.50 -8.68 -2.71
N LEU A 237 20.02 -8.49 -1.48
CA LEU A 237 20.57 -9.12 -0.27
C LEU A 237 20.23 -10.61 -0.22
#